data_b59c1966724b20ab22b91c0240aef76e
#
_entry.id   b59c1966724b20ab22b91c0240aef76e
#
_cell.length_a   1.000
_cell.length_b   1.000
_cell.length_c   1.000
_cell.angle_alpha   90.00
_cell.angle_beta   90.00
_cell.angle_gamma   90.00
#
_symmetry.space_group_name_H-M   'P 1'
#
loop_
_entity.id
_entity.type
_entity.pdbx_description
1 polymer ?
#
loop_
_entity_poly.entity_id
_entity_poly.type
_entity_poly.pdbx_seq_one_letter_code
_entity_poly.pdbx_strand_id
1 'polypeptide(L)'
;MTDTIEDLPNLGPYIAKRLAEIGVRSADGLRAMGAVEAYARLKFQFGRGVTLNALWAMDAALSGIDWRHLTDERKHKLKMLLAARSSSS
;
A
#
# COMPACT_ATOMS: atom_id res chain seq x y z
N MET A 1 0.58 14.08 -17.57
CA MET A 1 -0.18 14.23 -16.32
C MET A 1 0.08 13.07 -15.41
N THR A 2 0.30 13.34 -14.15
CA THR A 2 0.51 12.31 -13.15
C THR A 2 -0.83 11.72 -12.73
N ASP A 3 -0.92 10.41 -12.66
CA ASP A 3 -2.11 9.75 -12.13
C ASP A 3 -2.21 10.03 -10.64
N THR A 4 -3.40 10.30 -10.17
CA THR A 4 -3.63 10.44 -8.75
C THR A 4 -3.78 9.06 -8.11
N ILE A 5 -3.58 8.99 -6.80
CA ILE A 5 -3.75 7.74 -6.07
C ILE A 5 -5.18 7.21 -6.23
N GLU A 6 -6.16 8.11 -6.22
CA GLU A 6 -7.57 7.74 -6.34
C GLU A 6 -7.92 7.07 -7.66
N ASP A 7 -7.13 7.30 -8.69
CA ASP A 7 -7.34 6.67 -10.00
C ASP A 7 -6.88 5.22 -10.05
N LEU A 8 -6.11 4.80 -9.07
CA LEU A 8 -5.68 3.40 -9.00
C LEU A 8 -6.85 2.52 -8.53
N PRO A 9 -6.96 1.30 -9.07
CA PRO A 9 -8.00 0.38 -8.61
C PRO A 9 -7.83 0.08 -7.12
N ASN A 10 -8.92 -0.15 -6.43
CA ASN A 10 -8.98 -0.51 -5.00
C ASN A 10 -8.63 0.61 -4.02
N LEU A 11 -8.15 1.73 -4.50
CA LEU A 11 -7.77 2.84 -3.63
C LEU A 11 -8.78 3.97 -3.77
N GLY A 12 -9.43 4.30 -2.68
CA GLY A 12 -10.39 5.37 -2.65
C GLY A 12 -9.83 6.61 -1.98
N PRO A 13 -10.68 7.65 -1.81
CA PRO A 13 -10.24 8.91 -1.20
C PRO A 13 -9.65 8.75 0.20
N TYR A 14 -10.14 7.78 0.96
CA TYR A 14 -9.65 7.56 2.33
C TYR A 14 -8.16 7.19 2.34
N ILE A 15 -7.79 6.20 1.53
CA ILE A 15 -6.39 5.76 1.47
C ILE A 15 -5.53 6.83 0.82
N ALA A 16 -6.05 7.50 -0.21
CA ALA A 16 -5.32 8.59 -0.86
C ALA A 16 -4.97 9.69 0.13
N LYS A 17 -5.91 10.05 0.98
CA LYS A 17 -5.67 11.06 2.00
C LYS A 17 -4.58 10.64 3.00
N ARG A 18 -4.63 9.38 3.45
CA ARG A 18 -3.63 8.86 4.37
C ARG A 18 -2.24 8.81 3.74
N LEU A 19 -2.17 8.38 2.47
CA LEU A 19 -0.90 8.36 1.76
C LEU A 19 -0.32 9.75 1.58
N ALA A 20 -1.17 10.74 1.30
CA ALA A 20 -0.71 12.12 1.17
C ALA A 20 -0.04 12.61 2.47
N GLU A 21 -0.53 12.17 3.60
CA GLU A 21 0.04 12.56 4.91
C GLU A 21 1.42 11.98 5.16
N ILE A 22 1.79 10.90 4.47
CA ILE A 22 3.15 10.34 4.54
C ILE A 22 3.99 10.74 3.34
N GLY A 23 3.52 11.69 2.53
CA GLY A 23 4.28 12.21 1.42
C GLY A 23 4.04 11.54 0.08
N VAL A 24 3.08 10.62 0.00
CA VAL A 24 2.77 9.90 -1.23
C VAL A 24 1.52 10.51 -1.86
N ARG A 25 1.68 11.27 -2.93
CA ARG A 25 0.60 12.03 -3.53
C ARG A 25 0.27 11.66 -4.98
N SER A 26 0.98 10.67 -5.51
CA SER A 26 0.76 10.24 -6.89
C SER A 26 0.93 8.74 -6.99
N ALA A 27 0.39 8.18 -8.08
CA ALA A 27 0.57 6.76 -8.36
C ALA A 27 2.04 6.42 -8.56
N ASP A 28 2.80 7.31 -9.22
CA ASP A 28 4.23 7.11 -9.41
C ASP A 28 4.98 7.11 -8.09
N GLY A 29 4.58 7.98 -7.16
CA GLY A 29 5.17 8.01 -5.83
C GLY A 29 4.94 6.70 -5.09
N LEU A 30 3.73 6.14 -5.20
CA LEU A 30 3.42 4.86 -4.57
C LEU A 30 4.22 3.72 -5.21
N ARG A 31 4.35 3.73 -6.55
CA ARG A 31 5.16 2.72 -7.24
C ARG A 31 6.62 2.77 -6.79
N ALA A 32 7.16 3.97 -6.66
CA ALA A 32 8.56 4.15 -6.25
C ALA A 32 8.79 3.67 -4.82
N MET A 33 7.85 3.93 -3.93
CA MET A 33 7.95 3.51 -2.54
C MET A 33 7.65 2.01 -2.38
N GLY A 34 6.66 1.51 -3.09
CA GLY A 34 6.19 0.14 -2.96
C GLY A 34 5.14 -0.01 -1.87
N ALA A 35 4.27 -1.02 -2.03
CA ALA A 35 3.15 -1.22 -1.11
C ALA A 35 3.61 -1.54 0.31
N VAL A 36 4.66 -2.35 0.46
CA VAL A 36 5.15 -2.77 1.77
C VAL A 36 5.68 -1.57 2.57
N GLU A 37 6.50 -0.75 1.94
CA GLU A 37 7.04 0.44 2.60
C GLU A 37 5.94 1.44 2.93
N ALA A 38 5.02 1.67 1.99
CA ALA A 38 3.90 2.58 2.21
C ALA A 38 3.03 2.09 3.37
N TYR A 39 2.72 0.79 3.40
CA TYR A 39 1.95 0.21 4.49
C TYR A 39 2.65 0.40 5.83
N ALA A 40 3.94 0.13 5.88
CA ALA A 40 4.70 0.26 7.13
C ALA A 40 4.68 1.70 7.65
N ARG A 41 4.81 2.67 6.76
CA ARG A 41 4.74 4.08 7.15
C ARG A 41 3.36 4.49 7.61
N LEU A 42 2.32 3.99 6.94
CA LEU A 42 0.95 4.24 7.37
C LEU A 42 0.69 3.64 8.74
N LYS A 43 1.15 2.43 8.97
CA LYS A 43 0.98 1.74 10.24
C LYS A 43 1.70 2.49 11.37
N PHE A 44 2.90 2.97 11.10
CA PHE A 44 3.65 3.76 12.06
C PHE A 44 2.92 5.06 12.41
N GLN A 45 2.38 5.74 11.40
CA GLN A 45 1.75 7.04 11.59
C GLN A 45 0.36 6.95 12.23
N PHE A 46 -0.43 5.98 11.80
CA PHE A 46 -1.84 5.89 12.18
C PHE A 46 -2.19 4.69 13.07
N GLY A 47 -1.29 3.74 13.19
CA GLY A 47 -1.48 2.61 14.10
C GLY A 47 -2.71 1.77 13.79
N ARG A 48 -3.62 1.70 14.75
CA ARG A 48 -4.79 0.79 14.67
C ARG A 48 -5.72 1.07 13.50
N GLY A 49 -5.69 2.27 12.95
CA GLY A 49 -6.53 2.60 11.83
C GLY A 49 -6.10 1.97 10.51
N VAL A 50 -4.93 1.34 10.50
CA VAL A 50 -4.37 0.76 9.29
C VAL A 50 -4.32 -0.76 9.46
N THR A 51 -5.04 -1.47 8.58
CA THR A 51 -5.11 -2.93 8.61
C THR A 51 -4.38 -3.53 7.41
N LEU A 52 -4.17 -4.84 7.45
CA LEU A 52 -3.55 -5.55 6.33
C LEU A 52 -4.33 -5.38 5.03
N ASN A 53 -5.64 -5.09 5.11
CA ASN A 53 -6.42 -4.82 3.90
C ASN A 53 -5.84 -3.64 3.12
N ALA A 54 -5.28 -2.65 3.79
CA ALA A 54 -4.64 -1.53 3.11
C ALA A 54 -3.42 -2.00 2.30
N LEU A 55 -2.64 -2.93 2.87
CA LEU A 55 -1.49 -3.51 2.16
C LEU A 55 -1.95 -4.26 0.91
N TRP A 56 -3.01 -5.10 1.06
CA TRP A 56 -3.56 -5.85 -0.07
C TRP A 56 -4.05 -4.91 -1.15
N ALA A 57 -4.79 -3.88 -0.77
CA ALA A 57 -5.34 -2.92 -1.72
C ALA A 57 -4.25 -2.19 -2.48
N MET A 58 -3.20 -1.75 -1.80
CA MET A 58 -2.10 -1.04 -2.44
C MET A 58 -1.30 -1.95 -3.38
N ASP A 59 -1.00 -3.18 -2.96
CA ASP A 59 -0.27 -4.09 -3.82
C ASP A 59 -1.08 -4.47 -5.06
N ALA A 60 -2.37 -4.75 -4.88
CA ALA A 60 -3.25 -5.06 -6.01
C ALA A 60 -3.36 -3.87 -6.95
N ALA A 61 -3.47 -2.66 -6.40
CA ALA A 61 -3.55 -1.45 -7.22
C ALA A 61 -2.31 -1.28 -8.11
N LEU A 62 -1.13 -1.51 -7.53
CA LEU A 62 0.12 -1.40 -8.30
C LEU A 62 0.26 -2.51 -9.33
N SER A 63 -0.37 -3.65 -9.09
CA SER A 63 -0.38 -4.77 -10.04
C SER A 63 -1.50 -4.64 -11.09
N GLY A 64 -2.39 -3.66 -10.93
CA GLY A 64 -3.49 -3.46 -11.86
C GLY A 64 -4.60 -4.49 -11.76
N ILE A 65 -4.76 -5.15 -10.62
CA ILE A 65 -5.80 -6.15 -10.39
C ILE A 65 -6.72 -5.75 -9.25
N ASP A 66 -7.89 -6.39 -9.19
CA ASP A 66 -8.79 -6.23 -8.06
C ASP A 66 -8.19 -6.92 -6.84
N TRP A 67 -8.24 -6.28 -5.68
CA TRP A 67 -7.65 -6.84 -4.46
C TRP A 67 -8.22 -8.21 -4.09
N ARG A 68 -9.44 -8.50 -4.52
CA ARG A 68 -10.07 -9.81 -4.27
C ARG A 68 -9.42 -10.93 -5.05
N HIS A 69 -8.66 -10.58 -6.09
CA HIS A 69 -7.92 -11.55 -6.88
C HIS A 69 -6.49 -11.76 -6.39
N LEU A 70 -6.11 -11.09 -5.32
CA LEU A 70 -4.78 -11.26 -4.74
C LEU A 70 -4.70 -12.66 -4.12
N THR A 71 -3.72 -13.45 -4.57
CA THR A 71 -3.59 -14.84 -4.12
C THR A 71 -3.05 -14.93 -2.69
N ASP A 72 -3.32 -16.05 -2.03
CA ASP A 72 -2.77 -16.29 -0.70
C ASP A 72 -1.25 -16.34 -0.73
N GLU A 73 -0.68 -16.87 -1.80
CA GLU A 73 0.76 -16.92 -2.00
C GLU A 73 1.35 -15.53 -2.04
N ARG A 74 0.71 -14.61 -2.77
CA ARG A 74 1.16 -13.22 -2.85
C ARG A 74 1.04 -12.53 -1.50
N LYS A 75 -0.07 -12.74 -0.80
CA LYS A 75 -0.27 -12.19 0.54
C LYS A 75 0.81 -12.66 1.51
N HIS A 76 1.14 -13.94 1.45
CA HIS A 76 2.20 -14.50 2.29
C HIS A 76 3.55 -13.84 2.00
N LYS A 77 3.87 -13.68 0.72
CA LYS A 77 5.10 -13.01 0.31
C LYS A 77 5.17 -11.58 0.84
N LEU A 78 4.06 -10.85 0.75
CA LEU A 78 4.01 -9.48 1.25
C LEU A 78 4.23 -9.43 2.78
N LYS A 79 3.66 -10.36 3.50
CA LYS A 79 3.88 -10.45 4.94
C LYS A 79 5.35 -10.75 5.28
N MET A 80 5.98 -11.61 4.49
CA MET A 80 7.39 -11.92 4.68
C MET A 80 8.28 -10.71 4.40
N LEU A 81 7.97 -9.96 3.35
CA LEU A 81 8.70 -8.74 3.03
C LEU A 81 8.55 -7.70 4.13
N LEU A 82 7.34 -7.59 4.67
CA LEU A 82 7.07 -6.66 5.76
C LEU A 82 7.86 -7.05 7.02
N ALA A 83 7.89 -8.33 7.35
CA ALA A 83 8.64 -8.83 8.49
C ALA A 83 10.15 -8.62 8.32
N ALA A 84 10.66 -8.88 7.11
CA ALA A 84 12.07 -8.68 6.81
C ALA A 84 12.46 -7.21 6.95
N ARG A 85 11.58 -6.31 6.50
CA ARG A 85 11.80 -4.89 6.64
C ARG A 85 11.90 -4.49 8.11
N SER A 86 11.00 -5.00 8.93
CA SER A 86 10.99 -4.70 10.37
C SER A 86 12.24 -5.22 11.07
N SER A 87 12.77 -6.36 10.61
CA SER A 87 13.94 -6.98 11.22
C SER A 87 15.25 -6.28 10.86
N SER A 88 15.26 -5.55 9.75
CA SER A 88 16.50 -4.93 9.26
C SER A 88 16.76 -3.54 9.85
N SER A 89 15.87 -3.03 10.64
CA SER A 89 16.04 -1.71 11.23
C SER A 89 16.83 -1.74 12.54
#